data_f4c03df157261cdd2dc41d95a66946f1
#
_entry.id   f4c03df157261cdd2dc41d95a66946f1
#
_cell.length_a   1.000
_cell.length_b   1.000
_cell.length_c   1.000
_cell.angle_alpha   90.00
_cell.angle_beta   90.00
_cell.angle_gamma   90.00
#
_symmetry.space_group_name_H-M   'P 1'
#
loop_
_entity.id
_entity.type
_entity.pdbx_description
1 polymer ?
#
loop_
_entity_poly.entity_id
_entity_poly.type
_entity_poly.pdbx_seq_one_letter_code
_entity_poly.pdbx_strand_id
1 'polypeptide(L)'
;FHDFTPSGLCEIHHFLFGDLYDWAGKYRIINIEKRERLLAGRSVWYSNDEEIPNDLESAFSALYQPNWDSLTREQFVSAISRCFPRIWQVHPFREGNTHTVVMMMTFFVEQHGYFMDQELLAASAGYVRDSFVMASLDQLSEYEHLERILLDAVQSAPIHYDVETLC
;
A
#
# COMPACT_ATOMS: atom_id res chain seq x y z
N PHE A 1 -1.27 -12.45 10.09
CA PHE A 1 -1.20 -12.56 8.61
C PHE A 1 0.26 -12.60 8.18
N HIS A 2 0.63 -13.54 7.34
CA HIS A 2 2.03 -13.78 6.94
C HIS A 2 2.20 -14.02 5.43
N ASP A 3 1.16 -13.90 4.65
CA ASP A 3 1.21 -14.16 3.20
C ASP A 3 1.41 -12.86 2.41
N PHE A 4 2.69 -12.46 2.23
CA PHE A 4 3.08 -11.29 1.45
C PHE A 4 3.36 -11.67 -0.01
N THR A 5 2.33 -12.17 -0.66
CA THR A 5 2.32 -12.58 -2.06
C THR A 5 1.09 -12.03 -2.77
N PRO A 6 1.00 -12.11 -4.11
CA PRO A 6 -0.22 -11.76 -4.82
C PRO A 6 -1.47 -12.48 -4.29
N SER A 7 -1.34 -13.75 -3.90
CA SER A 7 -2.44 -14.50 -3.28
C SER A 7 -2.88 -13.90 -1.95
N GLY A 8 -1.92 -13.51 -1.10
CA GLY A 8 -2.20 -12.82 0.17
C GLY A 8 -2.89 -11.47 -0.04
N LEU A 9 -2.52 -10.74 -1.08
CA LEU A 9 -3.20 -9.48 -1.43
C LEU A 9 -4.67 -9.73 -1.79
N CYS A 10 -4.96 -10.76 -2.57
CA CYS A 10 -6.33 -11.17 -2.90
C CYS A 10 -7.13 -11.57 -1.66
N GLU A 11 -6.49 -12.27 -0.73
CA GLU A 11 -7.12 -12.68 0.54
C GLU A 11 -7.50 -11.48 1.39
N ILE A 12 -6.61 -10.48 1.52
CA ILE A 12 -6.92 -9.23 2.22
C ILE A 12 -8.08 -8.49 1.55
N HIS A 13 -8.05 -8.37 0.23
CA HIS A 13 -9.13 -7.70 -0.50
C HIS A 13 -10.48 -8.43 -0.30
N HIS A 14 -10.48 -9.76 -0.35
CA HIS A 14 -11.68 -10.54 -0.08
C HIS A 14 -12.19 -10.35 1.35
N PHE A 15 -11.29 -10.33 2.32
CA PHE A 15 -11.63 -10.07 3.72
C PHE A 15 -12.29 -8.70 3.91
N LEU A 16 -11.76 -7.66 3.27
CA LEU A 16 -12.27 -6.29 3.39
C LEU A 16 -13.60 -6.07 2.67
N PHE A 17 -13.79 -6.70 1.52
CA PHE A 17 -14.86 -6.35 0.59
C PHE A 17 -15.79 -7.52 0.21
N GLY A 18 -15.59 -8.71 0.78
CA GLY A 18 -16.36 -9.91 0.43
C GLY A 18 -17.87 -9.77 0.68
N ASP A 19 -18.25 -8.98 1.67
CA ASP A 19 -19.67 -8.72 1.95
C ASP A 19 -20.28 -7.64 1.03
N LEU A 20 -19.46 -6.89 0.31
CA LEU A 20 -19.89 -5.79 -0.55
C LEU A 20 -19.88 -6.13 -2.03
N TYR A 21 -18.93 -6.97 -2.48
CA TYR A 21 -18.70 -7.22 -3.90
C TYR A 21 -18.52 -8.71 -4.18
N ASP A 22 -19.24 -9.24 -5.16
CA ASP A 22 -19.08 -10.62 -5.62
C ASP A 22 -17.71 -10.89 -6.24
N TRP A 23 -17.04 -9.85 -6.73
CA TRP A 23 -15.70 -9.91 -7.32
C TRP A 23 -14.57 -9.66 -6.29
N ALA A 24 -14.88 -9.55 -5.01
CA ALA A 24 -13.86 -9.36 -3.97
C ALA A 24 -12.78 -10.45 -4.03
N GLY A 25 -11.52 -10.04 -3.98
CA GLY A 25 -10.37 -10.95 -4.09
C GLY A 25 -10.05 -11.41 -5.52
N LYS A 26 -10.77 -10.93 -6.53
CA LYS A 26 -10.54 -11.27 -7.93
C LYS A 26 -9.96 -10.07 -8.68
N TYR A 27 -9.01 -10.33 -9.57
CA TYR A 27 -8.46 -9.29 -10.43
C TYR A 27 -9.52 -8.74 -11.37
N ARG A 28 -9.41 -7.44 -11.64
CA ARG A 28 -10.23 -6.81 -12.69
C ARG A 28 -9.93 -7.43 -14.06
N ILE A 29 -10.93 -7.41 -14.92
CA ILE A 29 -10.86 -7.93 -16.30
C ILE A 29 -10.99 -6.81 -17.33
N ILE A 30 -10.81 -5.56 -16.89
CA ILE A 30 -10.85 -4.35 -17.72
C ILE A 30 -9.65 -3.47 -17.39
N ASN A 31 -9.22 -2.70 -18.37
CA ASN A 31 -8.27 -1.62 -18.15
C ASN A 31 -8.95 -0.44 -17.47
N ILE A 32 -8.22 0.26 -16.60
CA ILE A 32 -8.74 1.37 -15.82
C ILE A 32 -7.87 2.61 -15.98
N GLU A 33 -8.52 3.76 -15.93
CA GLU A 33 -7.90 5.07 -15.80
C GLU A 33 -8.63 5.85 -14.70
N LYS A 34 -7.86 6.62 -13.93
CA LYS A 34 -8.41 7.50 -12.89
C LYS A 34 -7.84 8.89 -13.06
N ARG A 35 -8.71 9.89 -13.22
CA ARG A 35 -8.28 11.29 -13.32
C ARG A 35 -7.80 11.78 -11.96
N GLU A 36 -6.54 12.21 -11.92
CA GLU A 36 -5.92 12.71 -10.69
C GLU A 36 -5.68 14.23 -10.78
N ARG A 37 -6.16 14.97 -9.78
CA ARG A 37 -5.92 16.42 -9.69
C ARG A 37 -4.43 16.75 -9.64
N LEU A 38 -3.65 15.95 -8.91
CA LEU A 38 -2.20 16.09 -8.79
C LEU A 38 -1.48 15.98 -10.13
N LEU A 39 -2.08 15.28 -11.09
CA LEU A 39 -1.51 15.02 -12.40
C LEU A 39 -2.19 15.83 -13.52
N ALA A 40 -2.83 16.94 -13.16
CA ALA A 40 -3.58 17.80 -14.11
C ALA A 40 -4.65 17.01 -14.90
N GLY A 41 -5.34 16.09 -14.24
CA GLY A 41 -6.39 15.25 -14.83
C GLY A 41 -5.91 14.01 -15.55
N ARG A 42 -4.60 13.73 -15.55
CA ARG A 42 -4.03 12.48 -16.10
C ARG A 42 -4.16 11.35 -15.10
N SER A 43 -4.06 10.12 -15.58
CA SER A 43 -4.03 8.91 -14.78
C SER A 43 -2.60 8.47 -14.48
N VAL A 44 -2.41 7.77 -13.35
CA VAL A 44 -1.28 6.86 -13.17
C VAL A 44 -1.38 5.76 -14.24
N TRP A 45 -0.25 5.28 -14.71
CA TRP A 45 -0.20 4.17 -15.65
C TRP A 45 -0.33 2.85 -14.89
N TYR A 46 -1.57 2.42 -14.70
CA TYR A 46 -1.88 1.13 -14.10
C TYR A 46 -1.59 -0.01 -15.07
N SER A 47 -1.38 -1.21 -14.55
CA SER A 47 -1.17 -2.40 -15.39
C SER A 47 -2.39 -2.67 -16.29
N ASN A 48 -2.14 -3.15 -17.52
CA ASN A 48 -3.18 -3.75 -18.31
C ASN A 48 -3.73 -4.99 -17.63
N ASP A 49 -5.01 -5.26 -17.75
CA ASP A 49 -5.68 -6.35 -17.06
C ASP A 49 -5.04 -7.72 -17.29
N GLU A 50 -4.61 -7.99 -18.52
CA GLU A 50 -3.95 -9.25 -18.89
C GLU A 50 -2.55 -9.40 -18.26
N GLU A 51 -1.90 -8.30 -17.89
CA GLU A 51 -0.55 -8.29 -17.32
C GLU A 51 -0.54 -8.31 -15.79
N ILE A 52 -1.69 -8.16 -15.14
CA ILE A 52 -1.78 -8.07 -13.68
C ILE A 52 -1.04 -9.20 -12.96
N PRO A 53 -1.21 -10.49 -13.31
CA PRO A 53 -0.51 -11.56 -12.60
C PRO A 53 1.02 -11.42 -12.66
N ASN A 54 1.56 -11.16 -13.83
CA ASN A 54 3.02 -11.02 -14.03
C ASN A 54 3.56 -9.75 -13.36
N ASP A 55 2.83 -8.65 -13.46
CA ASP A 55 3.23 -7.37 -12.86
C ASP A 55 3.20 -7.43 -11.32
N LEU A 56 2.23 -8.14 -10.73
CA LEU A 56 2.21 -8.39 -9.29
C LEU A 56 3.38 -9.26 -8.85
N GLU A 57 3.68 -10.34 -9.53
CA GLU A 57 4.85 -11.17 -9.21
C GLU A 57 6.14 -10.33 -9.21
N SER A 58 6.32 -9.49 -10.23
CA SER A 58 7.46 -8.59 -10.31
C SER A 58 7.48 -7.57 -9.17
N ALA A 59 6.35 -6.96 -8.85
CA ALA A 59 6.25 -5.97 -7.78
C ALA A 59 6.52 -6.59 -6.40
N PHE A 60 5.96 -7.76 -6.12
CA PHE A 60 6.19 -8.47 -4.86
C PHE A 60 7.62 -8.98 -4.71
N SER A 61 8.32 -9.28 -5.80
CA SER A 61 9.71 -9.71 -5.72
C SER A 61 10.62 -8.70 -5.01
N ALA A 62 10.26 -7.42 -5.07
CA ALA A 62 10.99 -6.36 -4.38
C ALA A 62 10.95 -6.49 -2.84
N LEU A 63 9.93 -7.12 -2.27
CA LEU A 63 9.84 -7.36 -0.83
C LEU A 63 10.82 -8.42 -0.32
N TYR A 64 11.36 -9.24 -1.21
CA TYR A 64 12.26 -10.35 -0.85
C TYR A 64 13.74 -10.05 -1.11
N GLN A 65 14.05 -8.86 -1.59
CA GLN A 65 15.43 -8.46 -1.90
C GLN A 65 16.17 -7.89 -0.69
N PRO A 66 15.59 -6.97 0.11
CA PRO A 66 16.30 -6.40 1.25
C PRO A 66 16.50 -7.41 2.38
N ASN A 67 17.60 -7.28 3.10
CA ASN A 67 17.73 -7.89 4.42
C ASN A 67 17.07 -6.97 5.46
N TRP A 68 15.78 -7.13 5.63
CA TRP A 68 14.93 -6.26 6.45
C TRP A 68 15.42 -6.14 7.90
N ASP A 69 15.95 -7.23 8.48
CA ASP A 69 16.41 -7.26 9.87
C ASP A 69 17.69 -6.45 10.09
N SER A 70 18.45 -6.15 9.03
CA SER A 70 19.66 -5.33 9.12
C SER A 70 19.40 -3.83 8.98
N LEU A 71 18.18 -3.41 8.66
CA LEU A 71 17.84 -2.02 8.42
C LEU A 71 17.51 -1.28 9.71
N THR A 72 17.92 -0.01 9.79
CA THR A 72 17.38 0.90 10.81
C THR A 72 15.91 1.18 10.54
N ARG A 73 15.18 1.75 11.52
CA ARG A 73 13.77 2.14 11.31
C ARG A 73 13.62 3.07 10.10
N GLU A 74 14.49 4.06 9.97
CA GLU A 74 14.47 5.02 8.86
C GLU A 74 14.75 4.36 7.52
N GLN A 75 15.70 3.45 7.47
CA GLN A 75 16.00 2.65 6.27
C GLN A 75 14.83 1.72 5.92
N PHE A 76 14.21 1.10 6.92
CA PHE A 76 13.03 0.26 6.75
C PHE A 76 11.87 1.08 6.14
N VAL A 77 11.57 2.25 6.69
CA VAL A 77 10.52 3.14 6.17
C VAL A 77 10.82 3.58 4.74
N SER A 78 12.07 3.96 4.45
CA SER A 78 12.48 4.31 3.08
C SER A 78 12.26 3.14 2.11
N ALA A 79 12.61 1.93 2.50
CA ALA A 79 12.45 0.74 1.66
C ALA A 79 10.98 0.40 1.40
N ILE A 80 10.11 0.41 2.41
CA ILE A 80 8.67 0.15 2.21
C ILE A 80 8.00 1.24 1.39
N SER A 81 8.45 2.47 1.51
CA SER A 81 7.95 3.60 0.71
C SER A 81 8.27 3.46 -0.80
N ARG A 82 9.19 2.59 -1.15
CA ARG A 82 9.55 2.28 -2.55
C ARG A 82 8.93 0.96 -3.04
N CYS A 83 8.78 -0.02 -2.16
CA CYS A 83 8.27 -1.34 -2.53
C CYS A 83 6.74 -1.35 -2.69
N PHE A 84 6.00 -0.80 -1.73
CA PHE A 84 4.54 -0.86 -1.73
C PHE A 84 3.87 -0.04 -2.83
N PRO A 85 4.38 1.13 -3.26
CA PRO A 85 3.83 1.81 -4.43
C PRO A 85 3.88 0.99 -5.72
N ARG A 86 4.86 0.12 -5.89
CA ARG A 86 4.94 -0.77 -7.06
C ARG A 86 3.77 -1.75 -7.09
N ILE A 87 3.38 -2.29 -5.93
CA ILE A 87 2.20 -3.15 -5.78
C ILE A 87 0.93 -2.34 -6.05
N TRP A 88 0.84 -1.16 -5.45
CA TRP A 88 -0.31 -0.26 -5.62
C TRP A 88 -0.49 0.16 -7.08
N GLN A 89 0.59 0.43 -7.82
CA GLN A 89 0.54 0.85 -9.23
C GLN A 89 -0.03 -0.23 -10.15
N VAL A 90 0.16 -1.50 -9.83
CA VAL A 90 -0.51 -2.58 -10.57
C VAL A 90 -2.02 -2.39 -10.52
N HIS A 91 -2.55 -1.98 -9.39
CA HIS A 91 -3.96 -1.64 -9.19
C HIS A 91 -4.86 -2.80 -9.61
N PRO A 92 -4.71 -3.98 -9.00
CA PRO A 92 -5.26 -5.22 -9.56
C PRO A 92 -6.78 -5.36 -9.43
N PHE A 93 -7.41 -4.58 -8.55
CA PHE A 93 -8.85 -4.70 -8.28
C PHE A 93 -9.63 -3.54 -8.90
N ARG A 94 -10.92 -3.73 -9.06
CA ARG A 94 -11.83 -2.68 -9.59
C ARG A 94 -11.94 -1.49 -8.64
N GLU A 95 -12.01 -1.78 -7.34
CA GLU A 95 -12.07 -0.80 -6.25
C GLU A 95 -11.34 -1.35 -5.02
N GLY A 96 -10.99 -0.47 -4.07
CA GLY A 96 -10.41 -0.88 -2.79
C GLY A 96 -8.90 -1.15 -2.82
N ASN A 97 -8.21 -0.76 -3.87
CA ASN A 97 -6.76 -1.01 -4.00
C ASN A 97 -5.93 -0.33 -2.90
N THR A 98 -6.22 0.92 -2.58
CA THR A 98 -5.47 1.66 -1.54
C THR A 98 -5.66 1.03 -0.17
N HIS A 99 -6.89 0.75 0.24
CA HIS A 99 -7.17 0.10 1.53
C HIS A 99 -6.47 -1.25 1.65
N THR A 100 -6.50 -2.04 0.59
CA THR A 100 -5.89 -3.38 0.57
C THR A 100 -4.37 -3.31 0.70
N VAL A 101 -3.72 -2.43 -0.04
CA VAL A 101 -2.26 -2.26 0.01
C VAL A 101 -1.82 -1.68 1.35
N VAL A 102 -2.53 -0.69 1.89
CA VAL A 102 -2.24 -0.12 3.21
C VAL A 102 -2.39 -1.16 4.31
N MET A 103 -3.41 -2.02 4.25
CA MET A 103 -3.56 -3.10 5.23
C MET A 103 -2.42 -4.12 5.13
N MET A 104 -2.03 -4.53 3.92
CA MET A 104 -0.89 -5.43 3.75
C MET A 104 0.41 -4.79 4.27
N MET A 105 0.63 -3.52 3.98
CA MET A 105 1.78 -2.77 4.49
C MET A 105 1.78 -2.71 6.03
N THR A 106 0.63 -2.53 6.64
CA THR A 106 0.48 -2.57 8.11
C THR A 106 0.91 -3.92 8.68
N PHE A 107 0.42 -5.03 8.11
CA PHE A 107 0.84 -6.37 8.54
C PHE A 107 2.32 -6.61 8.31
N PHE A 108 2.89 -6.11 7.23
CA PHE A 108 4.31 -6.23 6.94
C PHE A 108 5.16 -5.49 7.98
N VAL A 109 4.79 -4.28 8.32
CA VAL A 109 5.42 -3.46 9.36
C VAL A 109 5.39 -4.19 10.71
N GLU A 110 4.24 -4.72 11.09
CA GLU A 110 4.06 -5.42 12.37
C GLU A 110 4.86 -6.73 12.41
N GLN A 111 4.94 -7.46 11.31
CA GLN A 111 5.74 -8.68 11.23
C GLN A 111 7.23 -8.41 11.45
N HIS A 112 7.71 -7.23 11.08
CA HIS A 112 9.10 -6.83 11.27
C HIS A 112 9.37 -6.13 12.62
N GLY A 113 8.44 -6.23 13.56
CA GLY A 113 8.64 -5.78 14.94
C GLY A 113 8.34 -4.31 15.19
N TYR A 114 7.74 -3.62 14.25
CA TYR A 114 7.25 -2.25 14.42
C TYR A 114 5.74 -2.22 14.65
N PHE A 115 5.23 -1.03 14.98
CA PHE A 115 3.81 -0.78 15.20
C PHE A 115 3.35 0.30 14.23
N MET A 116 2.22 0.06 13.54
CA MET A 116 1.65 1.03 12.61
C MET A 116 0.58 1.87 13.30
N ASP A 117 0.74 3.19 13.27
CA ASP A 117 -0.30 4.11 13.72
C ASP A 117 -1.43 4.18 12.67
N GLN A 118 -2.40 3.29 12.80
CA GLN A 118 -3.53 3.18 11.88
C GLN A 118 -4.47 4.38 11.98
N GLU A 119 -4.59 5.01 13.14
CA GLU A 119 -5.42 6.22 13.31
C GLU A 119 -4.83 7.41 12.54
N LEU A 120 -3.51 7.58 12.60
CA LEU A 120 -2.82 8.60 11.81
C LEU A 120 -3.04 8.39 10.30
N LEU A 121 -2.90 7.16 9.82
CA LEU A 121 -3.12 6.84 8.41
C LEU A 121 -4.58 7.08 8.00
N ALA A 122 -5.54 6.70 8.84
CA ALA A 122 -6.96 6.93 8.58
C ALA A 122 -7.31 8.42 8.57
N ALA A 123 -6.80 9.18 9.54
CA ALA A 123 -6.99 10.63 9.59
C ALA A 123 -6.35 11.38 8.41
N SER A 124 -5.33 10.77 7.79
CA SER A 124 -4.58 11.32 6.65
C SER A 124 -4.83 10.55 5.35
N ALA A 125 -5.98 9.88 5.23
CA ALA A 125 -6.26 8.94 4.12
C ALA A 125 -6.07 9.59 2.73
N GLY A 126 -6.50 10.83 2.55
CA GLY A 126 -6.32 11.59 1.31
C GLY A 126 -4.84 11.80 0.99
N TYR A 127 -4.05 12.20 1.99
CA TYR A 127 -2.60 12.39 1.83
C TYR A 127 -1.89 11.07 1.52
N VAL A 128 -2.28 9.97 2.18
CA VAL A 128 -1.71 8.63 1.93
C VAL A 128 -1.98 8.22 0.48
N ARG A 129 -3.22 8.35 0.02
CA ARG A 129 -3.57 8.02 -1.37
C ARG A 129 -2.80 8.87 -2.37
N ASP A 130 -2.73 10.18 -2.16
CA ASP A 130 -1.97 11.10 -3.01
C ASP A 130 -0.48 10.75 -3.02
N SER A 131 0.06 10.32 -1.88
CA SER A 131 1.45 9.88 -1.77
C SER A 131 1.73 8.63 -2.60
N PHE A 132 0.80 7.69 -2.68
CA PHE A 132 0.90 6.54 -3.58
C PHE A 132 0.84 6.96 -5.04
N VAL A 133 -0.01 7.91 -5.40
CA VAL A 133 -0.06 8.48 -6.75
C VAL A 133 1.31 9.05 -7.14
N MET A 134 1.89 9.91 -6.28
CA MET A 134 3.18 10.55 -6.54
C MET A 134 4.35 9.55 -6.58
N ALA A 135 4.27 8.47 -5.84
CA ALA A 135 5.26 7.39 -5.84
C ALA A 135 5.10 6.40 -7.00
N SER A 136 4.10 6.57 -7.86
CA SER A 136 3.73 5.63 -8.94
C SER A 136 3.77 6.30 -10.31
N LEU A 137 4.75 7.17 -10.55
CA LEU A 137 4.94 7.93 -11.79
C LEU A 137 6.17 7.46 -12.59
N ASP A 138 6.55 6.20 -12.43
CA ASP A 138 7.69 5.58 -13.10
C ASP A 138 8.98 6.39 -12.84
N GLN A 139 9.64 6.92 -13.86
CA GLN A 139 10.88 7.69 -13.71
C GLN A 139 10.67 9.03 -12.99
N LEU A 140 9.45 9.54 -12.94
CA LEU A 140 9.10 10.80 -12.29
C LEU A 140 8.56 10.60 -10.87
N SER A 141 8.63 9.38 -10.34
CA SER A 141 8.12 9.06 -9.00
C SER A 141 8.80 9.87 -7.92
N GLU A 142 7.99 10.35 -6.99
CA GLU A 142 8.40 11.07 -5.78
C GLU A 142 7.98 10.25 -4.56
N TYR A 143 8.95 9.75 -3.80
CA TYR A 143 8.74 8.84 -2.66
C TYR A 143 8.68 9.57 -1.31
N GLU A 144 9.15 10.80 -1.25
CA GLU A 144 9.29 11.58 -0.01
C GLU A 144 7.96 11.84 0.69
N HIS A 145 6.85 11.93 -0.04
CA HIS A 145 5.52 12.17 0.54
C HIS A 145 5.06 10.97 1.38
N LEU A 146 5.16 9.77 0.82
CA LEU A 146 4.83 8.53 1.53
C LEU A 146 5.81 8.29 2.67
N GLU A 147 7.10 8.46 2.43
CA GLU A 147 8.15 8.30 3.44
C GLU A 147 7.91 9.22 4.64
N ARG A 148 7.51 10.46 4.42
CA ARG A 148 7.24 11.44 5.48
C ARG A 148 6.15 10.97 6.43
N ILE A 149 4.99 10.54 5.90
CA ILE A 149 3.90 10.08 6.77
C ILE A 149 4.23 8.75 7.43
N LEU A 150 4.95 7.85 6.75
CA LEU A 150 5.35 6.58 7.33
C LEU A 150 6.42 6.72 8.41
N LEU A 151 7.29 7.74 8.34
CA LEU A 151 8.22 8.05 9.43
C LEU A 151 7.47 8.41 10.73
N ASP A 152 6.31 9.05 10.61
CA ASP A 152 5.46 9.36 11.77
C ASP A 152 4.61 8.16 12.20
N ALA A 153 4.13 7.34 11.26
CA ALA A 153 3.20 6.25 11.52
C ALA A 153 3.87 4.96 12.01
N VAL A 154 5.12 4.69 11.59
CA VAL A 154 5.86 3.47 11.97
C VAL A 154 6.61 3.72 13.26
N GLN A 155 6.19 3.04 14.35
CA GLN A 155 6.70 3.23 15.70
C GLN A 155 7.48 2.02 16.17
N SER A 156 8.55 2.25 16.95
CA SER A 156 9.36 1.17 17.56
C SER A 156 8.75 0.61 18.85
N ALA A 157 7.79 1.32 19.44
CA ALA A 157 7.08 0.93 20.66
C ALA A 157 5.58 0.89 20.43
N PRO A 158 4.83 0.08 21.22
CA PRO A 158 3.37 0.04 21.13
C PRO A 158 2.74 1.43 21.24
N ILE A 159 1.71 1.67 20.43
CA ILE A 159 0.98 2.93 20.40
C ILE A 159 -0.11 2.86 21.46
N HIS A 160 -0.12 3.85 22.37
CA HIS A 160 -1.18 4.01 23.36
C HIS A 160 -2.13 5.09 22.87
N TYR A 161 -3.36 4.68 22.60
CA TYR A 161 -4.44 5.61 22.30
C TYR A 161 -5.09 6.05 23.61
N ASP A 162 -5.15 7.36 23.86
CA ASP A 162 -5.84 7.91 25.03
C ASP A 162 -7.34 7.70 24.85
N VAL A 163 -7.90 6.82 25.69
CA VAL A 163 -9.34 6.51 25.71
C VAL A 163 -10.18 7.73 26.16
N GLU A 164 -9.54 8.71 26.80
CA GLU A 164 -10.20 9.93 27.30
C GLU A 164 -10.63 10.91 26.19
N THR A 165 -10.08 10.76 24.98
CA THR A 165 -10.46 11.59 23.83
C THR A 165 -11.62 11.03 23.01
N LEU A 166 -12.17 9.88 23.39
CA LEU A 166 -13.28 9.20 22.68
C LEU A 166 -14.66 9.38 23.35
N CYS A 167 -14.75 10.23 24.37
CA CYS A 167 -16.01 10.57 25.03
C CYS A 167 -16.50 11.96 24.65
#